data_408dd8eef47716b68430ae2195f42254
#
_entry.id   408dd8eef47716b68430ae2195f42254
#
_cell.length_a   1.000
_cell.length_b   1.000
_cell.length_c   1.000
_cell.angle_alpha   90.00
_cell.angle_beta   90.00
_cell.angle_gamma   90.00
#
_symmetry.space_group_name_H-M   'P 1'
#
loop_
_entity.id
_entity.type
_entity.pdbx_description
1 polymer ?
#
loop_
_entity_poly.entity_id
_entity_poly.type
_entity_poly.pdbx_seq_one_letter_code
_entity_poly.pdbx_strand_id
1 'polypeptide(L)'
;MTLKMEIDALGRRCLLALALSGLGISAAAAAPAQTQEPPQPVWRTDVAGSRIEKAPLIGLVPGGQARSVRLTGLSRTQFFDFGVRADEVVSRASLDLAFTVSASVLPQVSQLNFFVNGVLQQSVNLTKEMIGAPAKLSVPLNPKALNSRNQISIEFIGHIKSVCENPADESLRLDISNESTLVLEKSRIRLANDMTKLPAPFVDMNTMQATKLPFVFPEAPNAMAKEAAAILASWTGRMTNWRGADFPVFFNALPGPQHFVVFVTNDKKPRFLADFPKVEGPQVSVADAPGSLSAKMLVIAGRDEADLLTAAKALVREGNVMIGDVFRPGAVPET
;
A
#
# COMPACT_ATOMS: atom_id res chain seq x y z
N MET A 1 -41.26 20.92 41.00
CA MET A 1 -40.65 21.29 42.29
C MET A 1 -39.35 21.95 41.91
N THR A 2 -39.43 23.21 41.58
CA THR A 2 -39.30 24.45 42.36
C THR A 2 -37.91 24.67 42.91
N LEU A 3 -37.32 25.68 42.37
CA LEU A 3 -36.78 26.97 42.90
C LEU A 3 -35.28 26.89 43.29
N LYS A 4 -34.44 27.89 43.13
CA LYS A 4 -34.46 29.36 42.90
C LYS A 4 -32.99 29.76 42.75
N MET A 5 -32.55 30.44 41.85
CA MET A 5 -32.17 31.84 41.66
C MET A 5 -31.86 32.63 42.96
N GLU A 6 -30.64 33.18 43.07
CA GLU A 6 -30.47 34.48 43.69
C GLU A 6 -29.25 35.25 43.14
N ILE A 7 -29.52 36.45 42.75
CA ILE A 7 -28.66 37.54 42.29
C ILE A 7 -28.38 38.38 43.53
N ASP A 8 -27.17 38.90 43.71
CA ASP A 8 -27.07 40.20 44.38
C ASP A 8 -25.89 41.05 43.87
N ALA A 9 -26.23 42.27 43.72
CA ALA A 9 -25.52 43.42 43.18
C ALA A 9 -25.05 44.37 44.31
N LEU A 10 -24.40 45.42 43.89
CA LEU A 10 -23.97 46.68 44.57
C LEU A 10 -22.48 46.67 44.97
N GLY A 11 -21.74 47.71 44.67
CA GLY A 11 -22.04 49.11 44.49
C GLY A 11 -20.79 49.95 44.18
N ARG A 12 -21.08 50.91 43.45
CA ARG A 12 -20.54 52.26 43.24
C ARG A 12 -19.37 52.75 44.08
N ARG A 13 -18.37 53.38 43.41
CA ARG A 13 -18.22 54.89 43.56
C ARG A 13 -17.16 55.45 42.59
N CYS A 14 -17.55 56.54 41.98
CA CYS A 14 -16.79 57.51 41.17
C CYS A 14 -15.61 58.10 41.88
N LEU A 15 -14.57 58.47 41.15
CA LEU A 15 -13.92 59.78 41.30
C LEU A 15 -13.26 60.19 39.97
N LEU A 16 -13.73 61.35 39.48
CA LEU A 16 -13.12 62.07 38.35
C LEU A 16 -11.79 62.70 38.83
N ALA A 17 -10.79 62.62 37.95
CA ALA A 17 -9.73 63.65 37.91
C ALA A 17 -9.34 63.88 36.46
N LEU A 18 -9.73 65.00 35.91
CA LEU A 18 -9.19 65.56 34.67
C LEU A 18 -7.75 66.06 34.93
N ALA A 19 -6.84 65.73 34.07
CA ALA A 19 -5.66 66.50 33.76
C ALA A 19 -5.34 66.42 32.29
N LEU A 20 -5.52 67.48 31.56
CA LEU A 20 -5.00 67.72 30.22
C LEU A 20 -3.48 67.82 30.28
N SER A 21 -2.80 67.18 29.36
CA SER A 21 -1.69 67.81 28.61
C SER A 21 -0.98 66.76 27.70
N GLY A 22 -0.75 67.12 26.47
CA GLY A 22 0.36 66.61 25.64
C GLY A 22 -0.02 65.70 24.54
N LEU A 23 -0.36 66.28 23.37
CA LEU A 23 -0.24 65.56 22.07
C LEU A 23 1.21 65.08 21.85
N GLY A 24 1.41 63.77 21.87
CA GLY A 24 2.57 63.11 21.32
C GLY A 24 2.09 61.99 20.40
N ILE A 25 1.93 62.27 19.08
CA ILE A 25 1.66 61.25 18.11
C ILE A 25 2.96 60.48 17.88
N SER A 26 3.19 59.42 18.64
CA SER A 26 4.18 58.41 18.31
C SER A 26 3.55 57.44 17.29
N ALA A 27 3.93 57.61 16.03
CA ALA A 27 3.69 56.62 15.03
C ALA A 27 4.47 55.35 15.40
N ALA A 28 3.80 54.40 16.05
CA ALA A 28 4.33 53.05 16.19
C ALA A 28 4.39 52.43 14.78
N ALA A 29 5.59 52.37 14.21
CA ALA A 29 5.83 51.56 13.03
C ALA A 29 5.43 50.11 13.34
N ALA A 30 4.36 49.65 12.73
CA ALA A 30 3.98 48.25 12.78
C ALA A 30 5.15 47.42 12.21
N ALA A 31 5.76 46.60 13.05
CA ALA A 31 6.73 45.61 12.59
C ALA A 31 6.07 44.75 11.53
N PRO A 32 6.76 44.43 10.42
CA PRO A 32 6.21 43.54 9.40
C PRO A 32 5.85 42.23 10.09
N ALA A 33 4.61 41.78 9.89
CA ALA A 33 4.15 40.50 10.34
C ALA A 33 5.10 39.43 9.72
N GLN A 34 5.89 38.80 10.56
CA GLN A 34 6.65 37.64 10.17
C GLN A 34 5.61 36.58 9.80
N THR A 35 5.41 36.35 8.50
CA THR A 35 4.75 35.17 7.99
C THR A 35 5.57 33.99 8.49
N GLN A 36 5.16 33.36 9.59
CA GLN A 36 5.68 32.07 10.01
C GLN A 36 5.42 31.11 8.88
N GLU A 37 6.49 30.78 8.14
CA GLU A 37 6.48 29.68 7.18
C GLU A 37 5.98 28.45 7.92
N PRO A 38 4.94 27.73 7.39
CA PRO A 38 4.46 26.53 8.05
C PRO A 38 5.65 25.58 8.24
N PRO A 39 5.79 24.92 9.40
CA PRO A 39 6.92 24.07 9.68
C PRO A 39 7.03 23.05 8.56
N GLN A 40 8.17 23.03 7.88
CA GLN A 40 8.49 22.01 6.88
C GLN A 40 8.35 20.66 7.57
N PRO A 41 7.61 19.71 6.99
CA PRO A 41 7.49 18.39 7.59
C PRO A 41 8.90 17.79 7.68
N VAL A 42 9.37 17.62 8.90
CA VAL A 42 10.62 16.89 9.17
C VAL A 42 10.32 15.43 8.91
N TRP A 43 10.59 14.99 7.69
CA TRP A 43 10.53 13.57 7.34
C TRP A 43 11.62 12.87 8.12
N ARG A 44 11.21 12.14 9.14
CA ARG A 44 12.11 11.19 9.78
C ARG A 44 12.50 10.19 8.71
N THR A 45 13.81 10.02 8.52
CA THR A 45 14.37 8.93 7.72
C THR A 45 13.65 7.65 8.12
N ASP A 46 12.83 7.10 7.21
CA ASP A 46 12.28 5.79 7.40
C ASP A 46 13.47 4.81 7.43
N VAL A 47 13.97 4.54 8.61
CA VAL A 47 14.43 3.18 8.87
C VAL A 47 13.18 2.38 8.63
N ALA A 48 13.13 1.64 7.54
CA ALA A 48 11.96 0.97 7.06
C ALA A 48 11.36 0.14 8.19
N GLY A 49 10.40 0.74 8.89
CA GLY A 49 9.71 0.07 9.97
C GLY A 49 9.03 -1.15 9.37
N SER A 50 9.21 -2.33 9.96
CA SER A 50 8.48 -3.49 9.54
C SER A 50 6.98 -3.21 9.71
N ARG A 51 6.19 -3.62 8.74
CA ARG A 51 4.73 -3.55 8.79
C ARG A 51 4.14 -4.95 8.73
N ILE A 52 3.07 -5.17 9.48
CA ILE A 52 2.34 -6.43 9.45
C ILE A 52 1.18 -6.28 8.46
N GLU A 53 1.16 -7.14 7.45
CA GLU A 53 0.04 -7.30 6.53
C GLU A 53 -0.70 -8.59 6.85
N LYS A 54 -2.04 -8.51 6.96
CA LYS A 54 -2.93 -9.66 7.14
C LYS A 54 -3.84 -9.76 5.94
N ALA A 55 -3.77 -10.88 5.23
CA ALA A 55 -4.62 -11.16 4.08
C ALA A 55 -5.59 -12.30 4.43
N PRO A 56 -6.92 -12.13 4.27
CA PRO A 56 -7.88 -13.21 4.42
C PRO A 56 -7.55 -14.36 3.46
N LEU A 57 -7.37 -15.57 3.98
CA LEU A 57 -6.93 -16.73 3.19
C LEU A 57 -7.93 -17.06 2.07
N ILE A 58 -9.22 -16.91 2.34
CA ILE A 58 -10.29 -17.15 1.34
C ILE A 58 -10.14 -16.24 0.11
N GLY A 59 -9.69 -15.00 0.29
CA GLY A 59 -9.44 -14.06 -0.81
C GLY A 59 -8.25 -14.45 -1.71
N LEU A 60 -7.43 -15.40 -1.28
CA LEU A 60 -6.26 -15.88 -2.01
C LEU A 60 -6.53 -17.17 -2.83
N VAL A 61 -7.77 -17.66 -2.83
CA VAL A 61 -8.17 -18.80 -3.67
C VAL A 61 -8.08 -18.39 -5.15
N PRO A 62 -7.44 -19.19 -6.01
CA PRO A 62 -7.39 -18.94 -7.45
C PRO A 62 -8.79 -18.68 -8.02
N GLY A 63 -8.95 -17.54 -8.73
CA GLY A 63 -10.27 -17.10 -9.22
C GLY A 63 -11.03 -16.17 -8.27
N GLY A 64 -10.58 -15.96 -7.03
CA GLY A 64 -10.91 -14.81 -6.17
C GLY A 64 -12.34 -14.70 -5.60
N GLN A 65 -13.19 -15.73 -5.71
CA GLN A 65 -14.62 -15.64 -5.32
C GLN A 65 -15.10 -16.70 -4.33
N ALA A 66 -14.19 -17.39 -3.65
CA ALA A 66 -14.60 -18.37 -2.64
C ALA A 66 -15.23 -17.67 -1.41
N ARG A 67 -16.43 -18.11 -1.02
CA ARG A 67 -17.05 -17.69 0.24
C ARG A 67 -16.67 -18.61 1.40
N SER A 68 -16.30 -19.84 1.11
CA SER A 68 -15.81 -20.84 2.05
C SER A 68 -14.93 -21.83 1.29
N VAL A 69 -14.05 -22.51 2.00
CA VAL A 69 -13.19 -23.56 1.45
C VAL A 69 -13.50 -24.84 2.19
N ARG A 70 -13.93 -25.86 1.43
CA ARG A 70 -14.21 -27.18 1.92
C ARG A 70 -13.39 -28.23 1.16
N LEU A 71 -12.73 -29.09 1.91
CA LEU A 71 -11.98 -30.24 1.44
C LEU A 71 -12.70 -31.51 1.89
N THR A 72 -13.00 -32.42 0.95
CA THR A 72 -13.71 -33.66 1.24
C THR A 72 -12.98 -34.85 0.64
N GLY A 73 -12.97 -35.97 1.33
CA GLY A 73 -12.32 -37.21 0.94
C GLY A 73 -10.99 -37.47 1.65
N LEU A 74 -10.37 -38.61 1.34
CA LEU A 74 -9.19 -39.14 2.02
C LEU A 74 -7.98 -38.22 1.90
N SER A 75 -7.73 -37.64 0.71
CA SER A 75 -6.65 -36.70 0.45
C SER A 75 -7.13 -35.61 -0.49
N ARG A 76 -7.06 -34.37 -0.06
CA ARG A 76 -7.46 -33.19 -0.82
C ARG A 76 -6.54 -32.03 -0.52
N THR A 77 -6.21 -31.28 -1.57
CA THR A 77 -5.34 -30.09 -1.49
C THR A 77 -6.09 -28.87 -1.99
N GLN A 78 -5.97 -27.77 -1.25
CA GLN A 78 -6.42 -26.43 -1.65
C GLN A 78 -5.21 -25.54 -1.85
N PHE A 79 -5.25 -24.76 -2.91
CA PHE A 79 -4.22 -23.79 -3.25
C PHE A 79 -4.69 -22.35 -2.96
N PHE A 80 -3.74 -21.51 -2.55
CA PHE A 80 -3.93 -20.11 -2.24
C PHE A 80 -2.77 -19.33 -2.84
N ASP A 81 -3.06 -18.40 -3.76
CA ASP A 81 -2.04 -17.63 -4.46
C ASP A 81 -1.88 -16.27 -3.82
N PHE A 82 -0.63 -15.82 -3.63
CA PHE A 82 -0.33 -14.49 -3.11
C PHE A 82 0.96 -13.94 -3.71
N GLY A 83 1.12 -12.62 -3.63
CA GLY A 83 2.29 -11.93 -4.12
C GLY A 83 3.03 -11.15 -3.05
N VAL A 84 4.33 -10.96 -3.28
CA VAL A 84 5.19 -10.04 -2.54
C VAL A 84 5.71 -9.01 -3.53
N ARG A 85 5.58 -7.73 -3.20
CA ARG A 85 6.01 -6.63 -4.05
C ARG A 85 7.52 -6.65 -4.27
N ALA A 86 7.96 -6.17 -5.43
CA ALA A 86 9.38 -6.09 -5.78
C ALA A 86 10.19 -5.15 -4.86
N ASP A 87 9.52 -4.18 -4.24
CA ASP A 87 10.12 -3.22 -3.30
C ASP A 87 9.97 -3.63 -1.83
N GLU A 88 9.60 -4.89 -1.56
CA GLU A 88 9.39 -5.40 -0.20
C GLU A 88 10.17 -6.70 0.04
N VAL A 89 10.59 -6.88 1.28
CA VAL A 89 11.17 -8.13 1.81
C VAL A 89 10.33 -8.60 2.98
N VAL A 90 10.00 -9.89 3.00
CA VAL A 90 9.30 -10.53 4.11
C VAL A 90 10.33 -11.01 5.13
N SER A 91 10.23 -10.51 6.36
CA SER A 91 11.08 -10.93 7.48
C SER A 91 10.48 -12.08 8.28
N ARG A 92 9.15 -12.14 8.36
CA ARG A 92 8.39 -13.20 9.03
C ARG A 92 7.10 -13.49 8.28
N ALA A 93 6.73 -14.77 8.22
CA ALA A 93 5.47 -15.20 7.62
C ALA A 93 4.83 -16.28 8.50
N SER A 94 3.51 -16.25 8.65
CA SER A 94 2.72 -17.29 9.29
C SER A 94 1.35 -17.42 8.65
N LEU A 95 0.79 -18.60 8.75
CA LEU A 95 -0.59 -18.90 8.38
C LEU A 95 -1.40 -19.15 9.67
N ASP A 96 -2.31 -18.24 9.98
CA ASP A 96 -3.24 -18.39 11.09
C ASP A 96 -4.51 -19.04 10.53
N LEU A 97 -4.65 -20.35 10.75
CA LEU A 97 -5.74 -21.16 10.22
C LEU A 97 -6.82 -21.36 11.29
N ALA A 98 -8.05 -21.00 10.97
CA ALA A 98 -9.25 -21.36 11.72
C ALA A 98 -10.04 -22.38 10.88
N PHE A 99 -10.40 -23.53 11.46
CA PHE A 99 -10.98 -24.62 10.71
C PHE A 99 -11.89 -25.52 11.57
N THR A 100 -12.66 -26.36 10.90
CA THR A 100 -13.44 -27.42 11.54
C THR A 100 -13.25 -28.72 10.79
N VAL A 101 -12.92 -29.79 11.49
CA VAL A 101 -12.82 -31.13 10.95
C VAL A 101 -14.04 -31.94 11.37
N SER A 102 -14.59 -32.75 10.47
CA SER A 102 -15.74 -33.61 10.79
C SER A 102 -15.43 -34.62 11.91
N ALA A 103 -16.43 -34.89 12.74
CA ALA A 103 -16.30 -35.79 13.91
C ALA A 103 -16.00 -37.26 13.51
N SER A 104 -16.17 -37.62 12.25
CA SER A 104 -15.86 -38.96 11.72
C SER A 104 -14.37 -39.21 11.52
N VAL A 105 -13.54 -38.16 11.52
CA VAL A 105 -12.09 -38.27 11.27
C VAL A 105 -11.38 -38.87 12.49
N LEU A 106 -10.52 -39.86 12.23
CA LEU A 106 -9.70 -40.46 13.28
C LEU A 106 -8.49 -39.54 13.61
N PRO A 107 -8.34 -39.17 14.93
CA PRO A 107 -7.17 -38.42 15.36
C PRO A 107 -5.88 -39.24 15.21
N GLN A 108 -4.73 -38.57 15.20
CA GLN A 108 -3.37 -39.11 15.18
C GLN A 108 -2.94 -39.78 13.85
N VAL A 109 -3.87 -40.40 13.11
CA VAL A 109 -3.59 -40.94 11.77
C VAL A 109 -3.99 -39.99 10.64
N SER A 110 -4.76 -38.95 10.96
CA SER A 110 -5.15 -37.88 10.05
C SER A 110 -4.29 -36.65 10.28
N GLN A 111 -3.96 -35.92 9.21
CA GLN A 111 -3.02 -34.81 9.28
C GLN A 111 -3.35 -33.67 8.31
N LEU A 112 -2.80 -32.52 8.60
CA LEU A 112 -2.72 -31.36 7.73
C LEU A 112 -1.27 -31.11 7.33
N ASN A 113 -1.01 -31.03 6.03
CA ASN A 113 0.29 -30.66 5.49
C ASN A 113 0.22 -29.28 4.88
N PHE A 114 1.22 -28.45 5.18
CA PHE A 114 1.32 -27.07 4.71
C PHE A 114 2.55 -26.93 3.85
N PHE A 115 2.36 -26.41 2.63
CA PHE A 115 3.44 -26.21 1.68
C PHE A 115 3.49 -24.74 1.23
N VAL A 116 4.67 -24.26 0.91
CA VAL A 116 4.91 -23.01 0.20
C VAL A 116 5.73 -23.31 -1.04
N ASN A 117 5.22 -22.92 -2.22
CA ASN A 117 5.85 -23.18 -3.51
C ASN A 117 6.27 -24.65 -3.70
N GLY A 118 5.43 -25.58 -3.22
CA GLY A 118 5.68 -27.02 -3.27
C GLY A 118 6.62 -27.56 -2.20
N VAL A 119 7.20 -26.71 -1.36
CA VAL A 119 8.10 -27.12 -0.27
C VAL A 119 7.32 -27.26 1.03
N LEU A 120 7.36 -28.44 1.65
CA LEU A 120 6.72 -28.71 2.93
C LEU A 120 7.27 -27.78 4.02
N GLN A 121 6.38 -27.09 4.70
CA GLN A 121 6.71 -26.21 5.83
C GLN A 121 6.46 -26.92 7.15
N GLN A 122 5.31 -27.58 7.27
CA GLN A 122 4.91 -28.27 8.47
C GLN A 122 3.87 -29.37 8.17
N SER A 123 3.93 -30.47 8.93
CA SER A 123 2.87 -31.47 9.05
C SER A 123 2.33 -31.44 10.46
N VAL A 124 1.02 -31.47 10.61
CA VAL A 124 0.33 -31.42 11.90
C VAL A 124 -0.65 -32.59 11.98
N ASN A 125 -0.42 -33.51 12.89
CA ASN A 125 -1.38 -34.56 13.18
C ASN A 125 -2.60 -33.97 13.89
N LEU A 126 -3.79 -34.37 13.45
CA LEU A 126 -5.03 -33.92 14.07
C LEU A 126 -5.20 -34.58 15.44
N THR A 127 -5.44 -33.76 16.46
CA THR A 127 -5.71 -34.24 17.82
C THR A 127 -7.22 -34.34 18.05
N LYS A 128 -7.61 -35.00 19.13
CA LYS A 128 -9.04 -35.13 19.49
C LYS A 128 -9.73 -33.79 19.67
N GLU A 129 -9.00 -32.81 20.19
CA GLU A 129 -9.48 -31.46 20.46
C GLU A 129 -9.73 -30.64 19.17
N MET A 130 -9.10 -31.04 18.06
CA MET A 130 -9.26 -30.40 16.75
C MET A 130 -10.39 -30.98 15.91
N ILE A 131 -11.02 -32.08 16.37
CA ILE A 131 -12.02 -32.84 15.61
C ILE A 131 -13.41 -32.56 16.19
N GLY A 132 -14.39 -32.32 15.30
CA GLY A 132 -15.79 -32.11 15.66
C GLY A 132 -16.11 -30.72 16.24
N ALA A 133 -15.11 -29.85 16.41
CA ALA A 133 -15.26 -28.50 16.93
C ALA A 133 -14.38 -27.52 16.16
N PRO A 134 -14.69 -26.21 16.22
CA PRO A 134 -13.81 -25.19 15.66
C PRO A 134 -12.43 -25.19 16.34
N ALA A 135 -11.38 -25.23 15.54
CA ALA A 135 -9.99 -25.25 15.97
C ALA A 135 -9.19 -24.12 15.34
N LYS A 136 -8.10 -23.71 15.99
CA LYS A 136 -7.16 -22.71 15.47
C LYS A 136 -5.74 -23.24 15.53
N LEU A 137 -4.97 -22.92 14.49
CA LEU A 137 -3.57 -23.34 14.35
C LEU A 137 -2.77 -22.21 13.72
N SER A 138 -1.63 -21.87 14.27
CA SER A 138 -0.68 -20.95 13.65
C SER A 138 0.52 -21.74 13.12
N VAL A 139 0.75 -21.65 11.81
CA VAL A 139 1.80 -22.36 11.09
C VAL A 139 2.86 -21.37 10.65
N PRO A 140 4.09 -21.44 11.19
CA PRO A 140 5.18 -20.60 10.70
C PRO A 140 5.57 -21.02 9.28
N LEU A 141 5.75 -20.02 8.42
CA LEU A 141 6.22 -20.21 7.05
C LEU A 141 7.63 -19.66 6.91
N ASN A 142 8.47 -20.35 6.13
CA ASN A 142 9.85 -19.90 5.90
C ASN A 142 9.88 -18.70 4.94
N PRO A 143 10.26 -17.48 5.37
CA PRO A 143 10.32 -16.32 4.51
C PRO A 143 11.29 -16.48 3.33
N LYS A 144 12.35 -17.30 3.48
CA LYS A 144 13.32 -17.57 2.43
C LYS A 144 12.78 -18.43 1.29
N ALA A 145 11.64 -19.09 1.49
CA ALA A 145 10.94 -19.84 0.44
C ALA A 145 10.01 -18.96 -0.40
N LEU A 146 9.88 -17.67 -0.06
CA LEU A 146 8.99 -16.73 -0.73
C LEU A 146 9.68 -16.06 -1.91
N ASN A 147 8.91 -15.92 -2.99
CA ASN A 147 9.27 -15.23 -4.23
C ASN A 147 8.30 -14.05 -4.46
N SER A 148 8.38 -13.41 -5.62
CA SER A 148 7.41 -12.39 -6.03
C SER A 148 5.99 -12.94 -6.21
N ARG A 149 5.86 -14.20 -6.65
CA ARG A 149 4.59 -14.94 -6.74
C ARG A 149 4.72 -16.22 -5.95
N ASN A 150 3.74 -16.49 -5.11
CA ASN A 150 3.78 -17.62 -4.19
C ASN A 150 2.45 -18.36 -4.18
N GLN A 151 2.53 -19.65 -3.88
CA GLN A 151 1.40 -20.50 -3.66
C GLN A 151 1.56 -21.21 -2.31
N ILE A 152 0.58 -21.04 -1.44
CA ILE A 152 0.40 -21.91 -0.25
C ILE A 152 -0.52 -23.05 -0.68
N SER A 153 -0.19 -24.28 -0.30
CA SER A 153 -1.14 -25.38 -0.38
C SER A 153 -1.35 -26.01 0.99
N ILE A 154 -2.61 -26.31 1.26
CA ILE A 154 -3.05 -27.01 2.45
C ILE A 154 -3.60 -28.34 1.98
N GLU A 155 -2.93 -29.42 2.38
CA GLU A 155 -3.37 -30.77 2.11
C GLU A 155 -4.01 -31.35 3.38
N PHE A 156 -5.22 -31.84 3.25
CA PHE A 156 -5.94 -32.58 4.26
C PHE A 156 -5.86 -34.06 3.92
N ILE A 157 -5.32 -34.87 4.84
CA ILE A 157 -5.32 -36.32 4.80
C ILE A 157 -6.18 -36.79 5.96
N GLY A 158 -7.39 -37.29 5.63
CA GLY A 158 -8.37 -37.73 6.60
C GLY A 158 -8.57 -39.24 6.57
N HIS A 159 -8.66 -39.88 7.73
CA HIS A 159 -8.92 -41.30 7.89
C HIS A 159 -10.13 -41.52 8.78
N ILE A 160 -10.97 -42.50 8.44
CA ILE A 160 -12.11 -42.99 9.30
C ILE A 160 -11.75 -44.34 9.87
N LYS A 161 -10.98 -45.13 9.12
CA LYS A 161 -10.60 -46.53 9.46
C LYS A 161 -9.10 -46.69 9.22
N SER A 162 -8.56 -47.73 9.77
CA SER A 162 -7.15 -48.07 9.52
C SER A 162 -6.94 -48.90 8.27
N VAL A 163 -8.00 -49.44 7.66
CA VAL A 163 -7.93 -50.36 6.50
C VAL A 163 -9.14 -50.16 5.56
N CYS A 164 -8.91 -50.22 4.25
CA CYS A 164 -9.94 -50.19 3.19
C CYS A 164 -10.92 -49.01 3.29
N GLU A 165 -10.43 -47.83 3.03
CA GLU A 165 -11.22 -46.59 3.00
C GLU A 165 -11.65 -46.22 1.57
N ASN A 166 -12.81 -45.60 1.46
CA ASN A 166 -13.25 -44.99 0.20
C ASN A 166 -12.58 -43.62 0.02
N PRO A 167 -11.75 -43.40 -1.01
CA PRO A 167 -11.09 -42.10 -1.25
C PRO A 167 -12.04 -40.91 -1.41
N ALA A 168 -13.28 -41.16 -1.83
CA ALA A 168 -14.30 -40.14 -2.06
C ALA A 168 -15.33 -40.03 -0.91
N ASP A 169 -14.99 -40.51 0.29
CA ASP A 169 -15.89 -40.47 1.44
C ASP A 169 -16.14 -39.00 1.89
N GLU A 170 -17.35 -38.52 1.65
CA GLU A 170 -17.75 -37.14 1.97
C GLU A 170 -17.88 -36.88 3.48
N SER A 171 -17.87 -37.92 4.31
CA SER A 171 -17.83 -37.77 5.77
C SER A 171 -16.44 -37.29 6.25
N LEU A 172 -15.39 -37.50 5.46
CA LEU A 172 -14.06 -36.93 5.65
C LEU A 172 -14.05 -35.48 5.14
N ARG A 173 -14.15 -34.52 6.06
CA ARG A 173 -14.31 -33.12 5.70
C ARG A 173 -13.48 -32.19 6.57
N LEU A 174 -12.83 -31.24 5.92
CA LEU A 174 -12.20 -30.07 6.50
C LEU A 174 -12.88 -28.81 5.94
N ASP A 175 -13.41 -27.98 6.80
CA ASP A 175 -13.95 -26.67 6.48
C ASP A 175 -12.98 -25.59 6.97
N ILE A 176 -12.39 -24.80 6.05
CA ILE A 176 -11.52 -23.67 6.38
C ILE A 176 -12.39 -22.43 6.56
N SER A 177 -12.29 -21.80 7.73
CA SER A 177 -13.04 -20.61 8.09
C SER A 177 -12.51 -19.36 7.39
N ASN A 178 -13.40 -18.39 7.15
CA ASN A 178 -13.08 -17.05 6.66
C ASN A 178 -12.27 -16.21 7.66
N GLU A 179 -12.13 -16.64 8.92
CA GLU A 179 -11.22 -16.03 9.89
C GLU A 179 -9.75 -16.38 9.63
N SER A 180 -9.47 -17.34 8.74
CA SER A 180 -8.11 -17.74 8.40
C SER A 180 -7.39 -16.63 7.67
N THR A 181 -6.14 -16.33 8.07
CA THR A 181 -5.35 -15.24 7.53
C THR A 181 -3.91 -15.65 7.25
N LEU A 182 -3.36 -15.16 6.14
CA LEU A 182 -1.92 -15.11 5.90
C LEU A 182 -1.38 -13.83 6.56
N VAL A 183 -0.38 -13.97 7.43
CA VAL A 183 0.27 -12.87 8.13
C VAL A 183 1.69 -12.73 7.62
N LEU A 184 2.04 -11.56 7.09
CA LEU A 184 3.36 -11.24 6.57
C LEU A 184 3.92 -10.01 7.29
N GLU A 185 5.10 -10.13 7.88
CA GLU A 185 5.88 -8.99 8.36
C GLU A 185 6.85 -8.57 7.25
N LYS A 186 6.68 -7.34 6.75
CA LYS A 186 7.36 -6.84 5.57
C LYS A 186 8.13 -5.55 5.87
N SER A 187 9.26 -5.39 5.22
CA SER A 187 10.03 -4.14 5.20
C SER A 187 10.23 -3.69 3.76
N ARG A 188 10.19 -2.37 3.52
CA ARG A 188 10.53 -1.83 2.21
C ARG A 188 12.03 -1.83 1.99
N ILE A 189 12.44 -2.08 0.76
CA ILE A 189 13.83 -1.99 0.29
C ILE A 189 13.95 -0.85 -0.73
N ARG A 190 15.16 -0.27 -0.79
CA ARG A 190 15.47 0.72 -1.81
C ARG A 190 15.74 0.00 -3.14
N LEU A 191 14.99 0.36 -4.17
CA LEU A 191 15.25 -0.06 -5.54
C LEU A 191 16.18 0.94 -6.24
N ALA A 192 16.85 0.49 -7.30
CA ALA A 192 17.56 1.39 -8.20
C ALA A 192 16.57 2.29 -8.98
N ASN A 193 17.02 3.46 -9.41
CA ASN A 193 16.27 4.31 -10.32
C ASN A 193 16.44 3.74 -11.74
N ASP A 194 15.47 2.95 -12.19
CA ASP A 194 15.57 2.19 -13.43
C ASP A 194 14.20 2.11 -14.11
N MET A 195 14.08 2.75 -15.26
CA MET A 195 12.85 2.79 -16.07
C MET A 195 12.48 1.40 -16.63
N THR A 196 13.45 0.49 -16.77
CA THR A 196 13.19 -0.88 -17.26
C THR A 196 12.33 -1.69 -16.31
N LYS A 197 12.23 -1.24 -15.05
CA LYS A 197 11.40 -1.89 -14.02
C LYS A 197 9.94 -1.44 -14.04
N LEU A 198 9.62 -0.40 -14.81
CA LEU A 198 8.23 0.05 -14.88
C LEU A 198 7.30 -1.10 -15.32
N PRO A 199 6.12 -1.16 -14.74
CA PRO A 199 5.47 -0.18 -13.86
C PRO A 199 5.88 -0.24 -12.39
N ALA A 200 6.67 -1.25 -11.94
CA ALA A 200 7.15 -1.31 -10.56
C ALA A 200 8.17 -0.19 -10.27
N PRO A 201 8.20 0.38 -9.05
CA PRO A 201 7.39 0.02 -7.88
C PRO A 201 6.06 0.80 -7.79
N PHE A 202 5.73 1.66 -8.76
CA PHE A 202 4.53 2.51 -8.73
C PHE A 202 3.25 1.68 -8.83
N VAL A 203 3.27 0.69 -9.71
CA VAL A 203 2.23 -0.34 -9.84
C VAL A 203 2.89 -1.70 -9.78
N ASP A 204 2.67 -2.43 -8.71
CA ASP A 204 3.16 -3.79 -8.59
C ASP A 204 2.01 -4.78 -8.76
N MET A 205 2.12 -5.63 -9.79
CA MET A 205 1.09 -6.63 -10.10
C MET A 205 1.03 -7.78 -9.07
N ASN A 206 2.03 -7.90 -8.23
CA ASN A 206 2.09 -8.91 -7.16
C ASN A 206 1.49 -8.43 -5.83
N THR A 207 1.06 -7.16 -5.73
CA THR A 207 0.38 -6.68 -4.51
C THR A 207 -0.97 -7.36 -4.34
N MET A 208 -1.32 -7.68 -3.09
CA MET A 208 -2.64 -8.22 -2.73
C MET A 208 -3.67 -7.11 -2.47
N GLN A 209 -3.23 -5.86 -2.33
CA GLN A 209 -4.07 -4.71 -2.00
C GLN A 209 -4.32 -3.82 -3.23
N ALA A 210 -5.34 -2.96 -3.13
CA ALA A 210 -5.55 -1.89 -4.10
C ALA A 210 -4.32 -0.99 -4.20
N THR A 211 -4.00 -0.55 -5.41
CA THR A 211 -2.88 0.36 -5.65
C THR A 211 -3.27 1.77 -5.23
N LYS A 212 -2.46 2.38 -4.36
CA LYS A 212 -2.58 3.80 -4.03
C LYS A 212 -1.38 4.54 -4.62
N LEU A 213 -1.63 5.37 -5.63
CA LEU A 213 -0.60 6.12 -6.35
C LEU A 213 -0.94 7.61 -6.34
N PRO A 214 -0.40 8.39 -5.39
CA PRO A 214 -0.61 9.83 -5.33
C PRO A 214 -0.09 10.56 -6.57
N PHE A 215 -0.82 11.59 -6.99
CA PHE A 215 -0.41 12.54 -8.01
C PHE A 215 -0.13 13.89 -7.37
N VAL A 216 1.05 14.44 -7.64
CA VAL A 216 1.52 15.70 -7.07
C VAL A 216 1.66 16.76 -8.17
N PHE A 217 1.02 17.90 -7.95
CA PHE A 217 1.12 19.08 -8.81
C PHE A 217 1.68 20.26 -8.02
N PRO A 218 2.41 21.18 -8.68
CA PRO A 218 2.85 22.43 -8.03
C PRO A 218 1.69 23.34 -7.63
N GLU A 219 0.61 23.34 -8.42
CA GLU A 219 -0.62 24.11 -8.24
C GLU A 219 -1.81 23.39 -8.90
N ALA A 220 -2.98 24.00 -8.92
CA ALA A 220 -4.15 23.44 -9.60
C ALA A 220 -3.86 23.22 -11.10
N PRO A 221 -3.96 21.98 -11.63
CA PRO A 221 -3.58 21.65 -13.00
C PRO A 221 -4.58 22.24 -14.01
N ASN A 222 -4.06 22.69 -15.15
CA ASN A 222 -4.87 23.08 -16.30
C ASN A 222 -5.42 21.84 -17.05
N ALA A 223 -6.11 22.04 -18.17
CA ALA A 223 -6.73 20.95 -18.94
C ALA A 223 -5.70 19.91 -19.43
N MET A 224 -4.54 20.37 -19.95
CA MET A 224 -3.52 19.47 -20.48
C MET A 224 -2.85 18.64 -19.40
N ALA A 225 -2.51 19.25 -18.24
CA ALA A 225 -1.95 18.54 -17.11
C ALA A 225 -2.96 17.54 -16.50
N LYS A 226 -4.26 17.87 -16.50
CA LYS A 226 -5.32 16.92 -16.10
C LYS A 226 -5.42 15.75 -17.08
N GLU A 227 -5.34 16.00 -18.39
CA GLU A 227 -5.34 14.94 -19.41
C GLU A 227 -4.13 14.01 -19.24
N ALA A 228 -2.94 14.57 -19.01
CA ALA A 228 -1.73 13.78 -18.72
C ALA A 228 -1.93 12.86 -17.51
N ALA A 229 -2.48 13.40 -16.42
CA ALA A 229 -2.79 12.64 -15.22
C ALA A 229 -3.85 11.54 -15.48
N ALA A 230 -4.90 11.86 -16.24
CA ALA A 230 -5.96 10.90 -16.58
C ALA A 230 -5.43 9.73 -17.42
N ILE A 231 -4.50 9.99 -18.35
CA ILE A 231 -3.82 8.96 -19.15
C ILE A 231 -3.03 8.01 -18.24
N LEU A 232 -2.26 8.54 -17.29
CA LEU A 232 -1.49 7.74 -16.35
C LEU A 232 -2.40 6.96 -15.37
N ALA A 233 -3.46 7.58 -14.90
CA ALA A 233 -4.45 6.93 -14.05
C ALA A 233 -5.13 5.77 -14.79
N SER A 234 -5.52 5.96 -16.05
CA SER A 234 -6.11 4.91 -16.87
C SER A 234 -5.13 3.76 -17.13
N TRP A 235 -3.88 4.08 -17.47
CA TRP A 235 -2.82 3.10 -17.66
C TRP A 235 -2.57 2.26 -16.40
N THR A 236 -2.43 2.92 -15.25
CA THR A 236 -2.29 2.29 -13.94
C THR A 236 -3.50 1.43 -13.59
N GLY A 237 -4.72 1.99 -13.75
CA GLY A 237 -5.97 1.30 -13.44
C GLY A 237 -6.12 0.00 -14.24
N ARG A 238 -5.73 -0.01 -15.51
CA ARG A 238 -5.74 -1.23 -16.33
C ARG A 238 -4.84 -2.33 -15.76
N MET A 239 -3.68 -1.99 -15.21
CA MET A 239 -2.73 -2.96 -14.65
C MET A 239 -3.16 -3.49 -13.29
N THR A 240 -3.93 -2.72 -12.52
CA THR A 240 -4.39 -3.15 -11.19
C THR A 240 -5.55 -4.13 -11.23
N ASN A 241 -6.23 -4.24 -12.39
CA ASN A 241 -7.33 -5.15 -12.61
C ASN A 241 -8.42 -5.06 -11.52
N TRP A 242 -8.93 -6.18 -11.01
CA TRP A 242 -9.97 -6.27 -9.98
C TRP A 242 -9.60 -5.63 -8.63
N ARG A 243 -8.30 -5.45 -8.34
CA ARG A 243 -7.83 -4.83 -7.10
C ARG A 243 -8.16 -3.35 -7.00
N GLY A 244 -8.32 -2.68 -8.15
CA GLY A 244 -8.58 -1.25 -8.21
C GLY A 244 -7.35 -0.38 -7.94
N ALA A 245 -7.51 0.92 -8.18
CA ALA A 245 -6.50 1.93 -7.92
C ALA A 245 -7.14 3.21 -7.39
N ASP A 246 -6.42 3.90 -6.49
CA ASP A 246 -6.76 5.21 -5.94
C ASP A 246 -5.64 6.21 -6.26
N PHE A 247 -6.01 7.39 -6.72
CA PHE A 247 -5.09 8.45 -7.16
C PHE A 247 -5.32 9.75 -6.36
N PRO A 248 -4.95 9.79 -5.08
CA PRO A 248 -5.09 11.02 -4.30
C PRO A 248 -4.22 12.13 -4.85
N VAL A 249 -4.76 13.34 -4.90
CA VAL A 249 -4.08 14.51 -5.48
C VAL A 249 -3.53 15.38 -4.36
N PHE A 250 -2.28 15.81 -4.52
CA PHE A 250 -1.59 16.72 -3.62
C PHE A 250 -1.10 17.95 -4.39
N PHE A 251 -1.20 19.12 -3.75
CA PHE A 251 -0.70 20.37 -4.31
C PHE A 251 0.48 20.86 -3.49
N ASN A 252 1.63 20.98 -4.16
CA ASN A 252 2.87 21.51 -3.58
C ASN A 252 3.27 20.86 -2.23
N ALA A 253 2.93 19.58 -2.05
CA ALA A 253 3.15 18.82 -0.81
C ALA A 253 3.57 17.40 -1.12
N LEU A 254 4.43 16.82 -0.27
CA LEU A 254 4.83 15.43 -0.34
C LEU A 254 3.70 14.52 0.19
N PRO A 255 3.35 13.43 -0.49
CA PRO A 255 2.27 12.52 -0.07
C PRO A 255 2.65 11.55 1.07
N GLY A 256 3.82 11.74 1.70
CA GLY A 256 4.37 10.83 2.70
C GLY A 256 5.34 9.80 2.11
N PRO A 257 5.77 8.80 2.91
CA PRO A 257 6.78 7.83 2.51
C PRO A 257 6.20 6.73 1.60
N GLN A 258 5.64 7.11 0.47
CA GLN A 258 5.05 6.22 -0.54
C GLN A 258 5.48 6.63 -1.94
N HIS A 259 5.39 5.72 -2.90
CA HIS A 259 5.65 6.04 -4.30
C HIS A 259 4.57 6.98 -4.82
N PHE A 260 4.95 7.91 -5.68
CA PHE A 260 4.03 8.89 -6.26
C PHE A 260 4.47 9.35 -7.65
N VAL A 261 3.56 9.98 -8.37
CA VAL A 261 3.84 10.66 -9.63
C VAL A 261 3.86 12.17 -9.37
N VAL A 262 4.83 12.88 -9.93
CA VAL A 262 4.92 14.33 -9.84
C VAL A 262 4.98 14.95 -11.23
N PHE A 263 4.21 16.03 -11.44
CA PHE A 263 4.15 16.78 -12.68
C PHE A 263 4.92 18.09 -12.51
N VAL A 264 5.89 18.34 -13.39
CA VAL A 264 6.83 19.46 -13.26
C VAL A 264 6.99 20.15 -14.63
N THR A 265 6.84 21.46 -14.68
CA THR A 265 7.26 22.25 -15.84
C THR A 265 8.46 23.12 -15.48
N ASN A 266 9.11 23.73 -16.49
CA ASN A 266 10.24 24.63 -16.24
C ASN A 266 9.85 25.80 -15.34
N ASP A 267 8.61 26.28 -15.43
CA ASP A 267 8.10 27.44 -14.70
C ASP A 267 7.35 27.06 -13.41
N LYS A 268 6.81 25.84 -13.32
CA LYS A 268 5.97 25.39 -12.21
C LYS A 268 6.55 24.10 -11.63
N LYS A 269 7.13 24.23 -10.44
CA LYS A 269 7.75 23.15 -9.69
C LYS A 269 7.22 23.12 -8.26
N PRO A 270 6.92 21.92 -7.70
CA PRO A 270 6.67 21.82 -6.27
C PRO A 270 7.90 22.28 -5.47
N ARG A 271 7.70 22.86 -4.27
CA ARG A 271 8.79 23.41 -3.44
C ARG A 271 9.91 22.41 -3.17
N PHE A 272 9.56 21.14 -2.98
CA PHE A 272 10.53 20.09 -2.73
C PHE A 272 11.34 19.68 -3.97
N LEU A 273 11.02 20.23 -5.15
CA LEU A 273 11.74 20.10 -6.43
C LEU A 273 12.12 21.46 -7.01
N ALA A 274 12.28 22.50 -6.20
CA ALA A 274 12.64 23.84 -6.67
C ALA A 274 13.92 23.83 -7.52
N ASP A 275 14.89 22.98 -7.14
CA ASP A 275 16.20 22.84 -7.82
C ASP A 275 16.16 21.82 -8.97
N PHE A 276 14.99 21.28 -9.32
CA PHE A 276 14.89 20.37 -10.46
C PHE A 276 15.36 21.07 -11.73
N PRO A 277 16.27 20.47 -12.52
CA PRO A 277 16.86 21.12 -13.69
C PRO A 277 15.78 21.45 -14.74
N LYS A 278 16.04 22.50 -15.53
CA LYS A 278 15.21 22.77 -16.69
C LYS A 278 15.36 21.66 -17.71
N VAL A 279 14.26 21.29 -18.34
CA VAL A 279 14.23 20.28 -19.40
C VAL A 279 14.02 20.95 -20.76
N GLU A 280 14.57 20.36 -21.82
CA GLU A 280 14.48 20.86 -23.18
C GLU A 280 13.25 20.34 -23.95
N GLY A 281 12.49 19.45 -23.34
CA GLY A 281 11.30 18.82 -23.93
C GLY A 281 10.61 17.84 -22.97
N PRO A 282 9.66 17.06 -23.50
CA PRO A 282 8.97 16.06 -22.71
C PRO A 282 9.95 15.02 -22.15
N GLN A 283 9.85 14.74 -20.87
CA GLN A 283 10.73 13.82 -20.15
C GLN A 283 9.97 13.02 -19.09
N VAL A 284 10.32 11.75 -18.97
CA VAL A 284 9.90 10.89 -17.86
C VAL A 284 11.16 10.40 -17.14
N SER A 285 11.16 10.43 -15.82
CA SER A 285 12.27 9.89 -15.03
C SER A 285 11.82 9.27 -13.73
N VAL A 286 12.64 8.34 -13.21
CA VAL A 286 12.46 7.74 -11.89
C VAL A 286 13.54 8.28 -10.97
N ALA A 287 13.14 8.80 -9.82
CA ALA A 287 14.06 9.35 -8.82
C ALA A 287 13.64 8.95 -7.41
N ASP A 288 14.58 9.09 -6.46
CA ASP A 288 14.27 8.91 -5.04
C ASP A 288 13.33 10.01 -4.56
N ALA A 289 12.33 9.65 -3.78
CA ALA A 289 11.45 10.62 -3.16
C ALA A 289 12.20 11.39 -2.05
N PRO A 290 12.09 12.72 -1.98
CA PRO A 290 12.73 13.50 -0.95
C PRO A 290 12.34 13.02 0.46
N GLY A 291 13.31 12.87 1.34
CA GLY A 291 13.10 12.46 2.74
C GLY A 291 12.72 11.00 2.95
N SER A 292 12.75 10.16 1.92
CA SER A 292 12.52 8.71 2.03
C SER A 292 13.67 7.92 1.42
N LEU A 293 14.09 6.84 2.11
CA LEU A 293 15.15 5.95 1.60
C LEU A 293 14.62 4.91 0.61
N SER A 294 13.33 4.61 0.63
CA SER A 294 12.73 3.52 -0.15
C SER A 294 11.66 3.97 -1.14
N ALA A 295 11.04 5.14 -0.91
CA ALA A 295 10.02 5.65 -1.83
C ALA A 295 10.66 6.23 -3.10
N LYS A 296 9.95 6.05 -4.21
CA LYS A 296 10.32 6.58 -5.53
C LYS A 296 9.30 7.58 -6.02
N MET A 297 9.72 8.54 -6.81
CA MET A 297 8.85 9.42 -7.57
C MET A 297 9.04 9.18 -9.06
N LEU A 298 7.93 9.07 -9.78
CA LEU A 298 7.88 9.11 -11.24
C LEU A 298 7.67 10.56 -11.64
N VAL A 299 8.70 11.16 -12.23
CA VAL A 299 8.68 12.57 -12.63
C VAL A 299 8.24 12.66 -14.08
N ILE A 300 7.12 13.35 -14.32
CA ILE A 300 6.65 13.74 -15.64
C ILE A 300 7.04 15.20 -15.81
N ALA A 301 8.03 15.46 -16.66
CA ALA A 301 8.60 16.79 -16.81
C ALA A 301 8.44 17.33 -18.25
N GLY A 302 8.38 18.63 -18.37
CA GLY A 302 8.29 19.33 -19.65
C GLY A 302 8.65 20.79 -19.55
N ARG A 303 8.81 21.46 -20.72
CA ARG A 303 8.93 22.91 -20.77
C ARG A 303 7.63 23.57 -20.29
N ASP A 304 6.51 22.97 -20.68
CA ASP A 304 5.14 23.39 -20.41
C ASP A 304 4.21 22.19 -20.26
N GLU A 305 2.91 22.42 -20.11
CA GLU A 305 1.91 21.38 -19.92
C GLU A 305 1.63 20.55 -21.18
N ALA A 306 1.94 21.04 -22.39
CA ALA A 306 1.84 20.26 -23.62
C ALA A 306 2.93 19.16 -23.65
N ASP A 307 4.12 19.48 -23.16
CA ASP A 307 5.18 18.49 -22.99
C ASP A 307 4.82 17.43 -21.93
N LEU A 308 4.14 17.80 -20.83
CA LEU A 308 3.65 16.83 -19.84
C LEU A 308 2.70 15.82 -20.48
N LEU A 309 1.79 16.29 -21.33
CA LEU A 309 0.84 15.44 -22.04
C LEU A 309 1.58 14.51 -23.02
N THR A 310 2.57 15.02 -23.73
CA THR A 310 3.41 14.24 -24.64
C THR A 310 4.20 13.17 -23.90
N ALA A 311 4.82 13.52 -22.75
CA ALA A 311 5.55 12.58 -21.89
C ALA A 311 4.64 11.46 -21.36
N ALA A 312 3.44 11.80 -20.90
CA ALA A 312 2.48 10.81 -20.42
C ALA A 312 2.01 9.85 -21.52
N LYS A 313 1.73 10.39 -22.74
CA LYS A 313 1.37 9.56 -23.90
C LYS A 313 2.50 8.63 -24.32
N ALA A 314 3.73 9.13 -24.33
CA ALA A 314 4.91 8.33 -24.68
C ALA A 314 5.15 7.20 -23.65
N LEU A 315 5.08 7.50 -22.35
CA LEU A 315 5.21 6.49 -21.29
C LEU A 315 4.23 5.32 -21.48
N VAL A 316 2.98 5.63 -21.78
CA VAL A 316 1.93 4.61 -21.95
C VAL A 316 2.13 3.77 -23.21
N ARG A 317 2.66 4.37 -24.29
CA ARG A 317 2.90 3.69 -25.57
C ARG A 317 4.20 2.86 -25.58
N GLU A 318 5.26 3.37 -24.98
CA GLU A 318 6.63 2.87 -25.11
C GLU A 318 7.20 2.27 -23.82
N GLY A 319 6.35 2.05 -22.81
CA GLY A 319 6.75 1.65 -21.45
C GLY A 319 7.64 0.40 -21.33
N ASN A 320 7.78 -0.40 -22.40
CA ASN A 320 8.63 -1.60 -22.41
C ASN A 320 10.01 -1.37 -23.08
N VAL A 321 10.30 -0.17 -23.58
CA VAL A 321 11.53 0.14 -24.36
C VAL A 321 12.43 1.17 -23.64
N MET A 322 12.06 1.58 -22.43
CA MET A 322 12.77 2.59 -21.69
C MET A 322 14.00 2.01 -20.99
N ILE A 323 15.13 2.65 -21.14
CA ILE A 323 16.42 2.26 -20.56
C ILE A 323 16.93 3.38 -19.65
N GLY A 324 17.58 3.02 -18.54
CA GLY A 324 18.14 3.96 -17.59
C GLY A 324 17.12 4.58 -16.63
N ASP A 325 17.42 5.76 -16.10
CA ASP A 325 16.60 6.49 -15.13
C ASP A 325 15.79 7.63 -15.73
N VAL A 326 16.08 8.00 -17.00
CA VAL A 326 15.46 9.11 -17.72
C VAL A 326 15.09 8.68 -19.16
N PHE A 327 13.88 8.97 -19.57
CA PHE A 327 13.38 8.77 -20.93
C PHE A 327 12.95 10.11 -21.54
N ARG A 328 13.41 10.38 -22.77
CA ARG A 328 13.05 11.56 -23.57
C ARG A 328 12.38 11.10 -24.86
N PRO A 329 11.07 11.30 -25.03
CA PRO A 329 10.38 10.96 -26.26
C PRO A 329 10.99 11.68 -27.48
N GLY A 330 11.29 10.94 -28.55
CA GLY A 330 11.87 11.50 -29.78
C GLY A 330 13.38 11.68 -29.74
N ALA A 331 14.07 11.40 -28.64
CA ALA A 331 15.52 11.32 -28.62
C ALA A 331 15.98 10.01 -29.30
N VAL A 332 16.90 10.10 -30.23
CA VAL A 332 17.58 8.90 -30.75
C VAL A 332 18.44 8.32 -29.63
N PRO A 333 18.37 7.01 -29.32
CA PRO A 333 19.27 6.41 -28.35
C PRO A 333 20.73 6.69 -28.77
N GLU A 334 21.52 7.25 -27.87
CA GLU A 334 22.98 7.31 -28.06
C GLU A 334 23.49 5.85 -27.99
N THR A 335 24.04 5.39 -29.11
CA THR A 335 24.63 4.05 -29.29
C THR A 335 25.97 3.90 -28.56
#